data_9f863148372fdd97bcf6a67a51dd0184
#
_entry.id   9f863148372fdd97bcf6a67a51dd0184
#
_cell.length_a   1.000
_cell.length_b   1.000
_cell.length_c   1.000
_cell.angle_alpha   90.00
_cell.angle_beta   90.00
_cell.angle_gamma   90.00
#
_symmetry.space_group_name_H-M   'P 1'
#
loop_
_entity.id
_entity.type
_entity.pdbx_description
1 polymer ?
#
loop_
_entity_poly.entity_id
_entity_poly.type
_entity_poly.pdbx_seq_one_letter_code
_entity_poly.pdbx_strand_id
1 'polypeptide(L)'
;MNNIIPFPYEGHAVRFNLDGWINATDVAKRYGKKPVEWLRLPETIRYMDALARHLNVGESHLLVRTVKGRSGGTWLHPKLAVMFARWLNVEFAVWCDMRVDALLHGDLTLREQFDRACKALDCAKDLASLNGRELSMWRKRKPALTRDVEHWRDQLQMSFSLENRA
;
A
#
# COMPACT_ATOMS: atom_id res chain seq x y z
N MET A 1 -1.54 -4.05 10.40
CA MET A 1 -0.95 -4.08 9.04
C MET A 1 0.24 -3.14 9.02
N ASN A 2 1.45 -3.69 9.13
CA ASN A 2 2.69 -2.89 9.14
C ASN A 2 3.41 -2.89 7.77
N ASN A 3 2.85 -3.55 6.77
CA ASN A 3 3.41 -3.66 5.43
C ASN A 3 3.03 -2.50 4.49
N ILE A 4 2.81 -1.31 5.07
CA ILE A 4 2.53 -0.09 4.31
C ILE A 4 3.85 0.62 4.02
N ILE A 5 4.08 0.94 2.76
CA ILE A 5 5.24 1.66 2.26
C ILE A 5 4.78 3.05 1.81
N PRO A 6 5.17 4.12 2.51
CA PRO A 6 4.91 5.48 2.06
C PRO A 6 5.97 5.91 1.04
N PHE A 7 5.57 6.23 -0.17
CA PHE A 7 6.44 6.84 -1.17
C PHE A 7 6.22 8.34 -1.24
N PRO A 8 7.28 9.15 -1.25
CA PRO A 8 7.14 10.60 -1.39
C PRO A 8 6.74 10.97 -2.83
N TYR A 9 5.72 11.79 -2.96
CA TYR A 9 5.32 12.45 -4.19
C TYR A 9 4.97 13.91 -3.89
N GLU A 10 5.70 14.85 -4.45
CA GLU A 10 5.54 16.30 -4.23
C GLU A 10 5.41 16.68 -2.75
N GLY A 11 6.31 16.16 -1.91
CA GLY A 11 6.35 16.46 -0.47
C GLY A 11 5.29 15.75 0.39
N HIS A 12 4.49 14.85 -0.19
CA HIS A 12 3.46 14.11 0.53
C HIS A 12 3.69 12.60 0.39
N ALA A 13 3.34 11.86 1.45
CA ALA A 13 3.43 10.42 1.43
C ALA A 13 2.20 9.79 0.74
N VAL A 14 2.43 9.03 -0.31
CA VAL A 14 1.45 8.15 -0.94
C VAL A 14 1.66 6.74 -0.43
N ARG A 15 0.64 6.17 0.21
CA ARG A 15 0.74 4.87 0.86
C ARG A 15 0.37 3.74 -0.11
N PHE A 16 1.30 2.80 -0.25
CA PHE A 16 1.07 1.51 -0.91
C PHE A 16 1.24 0.37 0.09
N ASN A 17 0.75 -0.82 -0.23
CA ASN A 17 1.19 -2.05 0.41
C ASN A 17 2.17 -2.81 -0.49
N LEU A 18 2.73 -3.92 0.02
CA LEU A 18 3.66 -4.77 -0.74
C LEU A 18 3.06 -5.39 -2.01
N ASP A 19 1.74 -5.56 -2.05
CA ASP A 19 1.04 -6.12 -3.21
C ASP A 19 0.66 -5.02 -4.22
N GLY A 20 1.18 -3.80 -4.06
CA GLY A 20 0.92 -2.67 -4.95
C GLY A 20 -0.45 -1.99 -4.77
N TRP A 21 -1.23 -2.35 -3.74
CA TRP A 21 -2.48 -1.64 -3.45
C TRP A 21 -2.19 -0.22 -2.99
N ILE A 22 -2.91 0.76 -3.54
CA ILE A 22 -2.77 2.18 -3.21
C ILE A 22 -3.90 2.67 -2.28
N ASN A 23 -3.57 3.53 -1.32
CA ASN A 23 -4.58 4.23 -0.54
C ASN A 23 -5.15 5.42 -1.33
N ALA A 24 -6.28 5.18 -1.98
CA ALA A 24 -6.95 6.17 -2.83
C ALA A 24 -7.49 7.37 -2.03
N THR A 25 -7.85 7.19 -0.76
CA THR A 25 -8.40 8.27 0.08
C THR A 25 -7.36 9.35 0.31
N ASP A 26 -6.12 8.98 0.64
CA ASP A 26 -5.05 9.95 0.89
C ASP A 26 -4.75 10.77 -0.36
N VAL A 27 -4.68 10.08 -1.49
CA VAL A 27 -4.33 10.71 -2.76
C VAL A 27 -5.45 11.62 -3.26
N ALA A 28 -6.70 11.12 -3.28
CA ALA A 28 -7.85 11.90 -3.75
C ALA A 28 -8.03 13.21 -2.97
N LYS A 29 -7.77 13.17 -1.67
CA LYS A 29 -7.87 14.35 -0.79
C LYS A 29 -6.98 15.51 -1.26
N ARG A 30 -5.81 15.22 -1.82
CA ARG A 30 -4.89 16.26 -2.35
C ARG A 30 -5.46 17.00 -3.54
N TYR A 31 -6.26 16.30 -4.36
CA TYR A 31 -6.90 16.84 -5.55
C TYR A 31 -8.33 17.34 -5.28
N GLY A 32 -8.74 17.44 -3.99
CA GLY A 32 -10.10 17.86 -3.62
C GLY A 32 -11.19 16.88 -4.07
N LYS A 33 -10.83 15.63 -4.37
CA LYS A 33 -11.72 14.58 -4.90
C LYS A 33 -11.95 13.47 -3.86
N LYS A 34 -12.96 12.65 -4.09
CA LYS A 34 -13.27 11.48 -3.25
C LYS A 34 -13.25 10.20 -4.08
N PRO A 35 -12.62 9.10 -3.61
CA PRO A 35 -12.60 7.84 -4.37
C PRO A 35 -13.99 7.32 -4.76
N VAL A 36 -15.00 7.57 -3.92
CA VAL A 36 -16.38 7.15 -4.20
C VAL A 36 -16.97 7.81 -5.45
N GLU A 37 -16.53 9.01 -5.81
CA GLU A 37 -16.98 9.69 -7.02
C GLU A 37 -16.49 8.95 -8.26
N TRP A 38 -15.21 8.56 -8.26
CA TRP A 38 -14.61 7.77 -9.33
C TRP A 38 -15.22 6.36 -9.45
N LEU A 39 -15.44 5.69 -8.31
CA LEU A 39 -16.02 4.35 -8.27
C LEU A 39 -17.46 4.29 -8.81
N ARG A 40 -18.18 5.41 -8.83
CA ARG A 40 -19.55 5.52 -9.37
C ARG A 40 -19.60 5.83 -10.85
N LEU A 41 -18.49 6.14 -11.49
CA LEU A 41 -18.46 6.43 -12.93
C LEU A 41 -18.82 5.17 -13.72
N PRO A 42 -19.71 5.26 -14.73
CA PRO A 42 -20.11 4.10 -15.52
C PRO A 42 -18.93 3.40 -16.22
N GLU A 43 -17.94 4.16 -16.65
CA GLU A 43 -16.72 3.65 -17.26
C GLU A 43 -15.86 2.88 -16.24
N THR A 44 -15.76 3.37 -15.00
CA THR A 44 -15.04 2.69 -13.90
C THR A 44 -15.71 1.36 -13.57
N ILE A 45 -17.02 1.35 -13.43
CA ILE A 45 -17.80 0.13 -13.14
C ILE A 45 -17.57 -0.90 -14.26
N ARG A 46 -17.72 -0.50 -15.53
CA ARG A 46 -17.46 -1.40 -16.67
C ARG A 46 -16.03 -1.93 -16.69
N TYR A 47 -15.05 -1.08 -16.38
CA TYR A 47 -13.66 -1.51 -16.30
C TYR A 47 -13.43 -2.51 -15.17
N MET A 48 -13.96 -2.24 -13.97
CA MET A 48 -13.85 -3.12 -12.81
C MET A 48 -14.47 -4.49 -13.10
N ASP A 49 -15.63 -4.55 -13.74
CA ASP A 49 -16.29 -5.81 -14.09
C ASP A 49 -15.49 -6.60 -15.13
N ALA A 50 -14.94 -5.91 -16.13
CA ALA A 50 -14.07 -6.54 -17.12
C ALA A 50 -12.79 -7.09 -16.46
N LEU A 51 -12.17 -6.30 -15.57
CA LEU A 51 -10.98 -6.70 -14.84
C LEU A 51 -11.24 -7.88 -13.89
N ALA A 52 -12.37 -7.89 -13.19
CA ALA A 52 -12.77 -9.00 -12.32
C ALA A 52 -12.89 -10.31 -13.11
N ARG A 53 -13.53 -10.27 -14.27
CA ARG A 53 -13.60 -11.43 -15.18
C ARG A 53 -12.22 -11.91 -15.64
N HIS A 54 -11.36 -10.97 -16.02
CA HIS A 54 -10.00 -11.29 -16.50
C HIS A 54 -9.11 -11.90 -15.40
N LEU A 55 -9.24 -11.42 -14.16
CA LEU A 55 -8.50 -11.91 -13.02
C LEU A 55 -9.12 -13.15 -12.35
N ASN A 56 -10.28 -13.62 -12.85
CA ASN A 56 -11.06 -14.70 -12.24
C ASN A 56 -11.39 -14.44 -10.77
N VAL A 57 -11.51 -13.18 -10.36
CA VAL A 57 -12.04 -12.81 -9.04
C VAL A 57 -13.56 -12.70 -9.17
N GLY A 58 -14.31 -13.43 -8.35
CA GLY A 58 -15.76 -13.61 -8.52
C GLY A 58 -16.55 -12.32 -8.67
N GLU A 59 -16.19 -11.26 -7.96
CA GLU A 59 -16.92 -9.99 -7.97
C GLU A 59 -15.99 -8.77 -8.01
N SER A 60 -16.39 -7.74 -8.76
CA SER A 60 -15.59 -6.52 -8.97
C SER A 60 -15.33 -5.73 -7.66
N HIS A 61 -16.20 -5.87 -6.66
CA HIS A 61 -15.97 -5.22 -5.36
C HIS A 61 -14.72 -5.74 -4.62
N LEU A 62 -14.23 -6.95 -4.94
CA LEU A 62 -12.99 -7.50 -4.37
C LEU A 62 -11.74 -6.74 -4.80
N LEU A 63 -11.84 -5.91 -5.84
CA LEU A 63 -10.77 -5.02 -6.30
C LEU A 63 -10.67 -3.73 -5.48
N VAL A 64 -11.57 -3.53 -4.52
CA VAL A 64 -11.63 -2.36 -3.64
C VAL A 64 -11.75 -2.83 -2.19
N ARG A 65 -10.93 -2.29 -1.31
CA ARG A 65 -10.98 -2.60 0.14
C ARG A 65 -11.16 -1.33 0.93
N THR A 66 -12.10 -1.32 1.85
CA THR A 66 -12.30 -0.20 2.79
C THR A 66 -11.85 -0.61 4.18
N VAL A 67 -10.90 0.13 4.73
CA VAL A 67 -10.35 -0.09 6.07
C VAL A 67 -10.76 1.07 6.97
N LYS A 68 -11.31 0.78 8.14
CA LYS A 68 -11.68 1.78 9.16
C LYS A 68 -10.48 2.11 10.06
N GLY A 69 -10.50 3.31 10.66
CA GLY A 69 -9.51 3.74 11.65
C GLY A 69 -8.51 4.78 11.14
N ARG A 70 -7.54 5.13 11.99
CA ARG A 70 -6.55 6.21 11.73
C ARG A 70 -5.69 5.98 10.49
N SER A 71 -5.34 4.73 10.21
CA SER A 71 -4.60 4.33 9.00
C SER A 71 -5.53 3.82 7.89
N GLY A 72 -6.84 4.02 8.06
CA GLY A 72 -7.87 3.53 7.16
C GLY A 72 -7.91 4.24 5.82
N GLY A 73 -8.96 3.98 5.07
CA GLY A 73 -9.23 4.55 3.77
C GLY A 73 -9.71 3.51 2.76
N THR A 74 -9.95 3.97 1.55
CA THR A 74 -10.27 3.12 0.40
C THR A 74 -8.97 2.71 -0.28
N TRP A 75 -8.73 1.42 -0.38
CA TRP A 75 -7.58 0.83 -1.04
C TRP A 75 -8.01 0.23 -2.37
N LEU A 76 -7.27 0.52 -3.42
CA LEU A 76 -7.53 0.04 -4.77
C LEU A 76 -6.48 -0.99 -5.17
N HIS A 77 -6.94 -2.03 -5.87
CA HIS A 77 -6.09 -3.05 -6.47
C HIS A 77 -5.06 -2.41 -7.43
N PRO A 78 -3.82 -2.93 -7.56
CA PRO A 78 -2.77 -2.37 -8.42
C PRO A 78 -3.22 -2.05 -9.84
N LYS A 79 -3.98 -2.95 -10.46
CA LYS A 79 -4.54 -2.75 -11.81
C LYS A 79 -5.54 -1.58 -11.91
N LEU A 80 -6.15 -1.16 -10.78
CA LEU A 80 -7.02 0.02 -10.72
C LEU A 80 -6.24 1.29 -10.38
N ALA A 81 -5.09 1.17 -9.73
CA ALA A 81 -4.32 2.30 -9.21
C ALA A 81 -3.98 3.33 -10.30
N VAL A 82 -3.49 2.86 -11.44
CA VAL A 82 -3.08 3.73 -12.56
C VAL A 82 -4.29 4.40 -13.22
N MET A 83 -5.39 3.68 -13.42
CA MET A 83 -6.62 4.25 -13.96
C MET A 83 -7.21 5.32 -13.03
N PHE A 84 -7.22 5.05 -11.73
CA PHE A 84 -7.62 6.02 -10.72
C PHE A 84 -6.70 7.24 -10.72
N ALA A 85 -5.38 7.02 -10.81
CA ALA A 85 -4.40 8.09 -10.86
C ALA A 85 -4.60 8.99 -12.09
N ARG A 86 -4.92 8.44 -13.25
CA ARG A 86 -5.25 9.21 -14.47
C ARG A 86 -6.48 10.11 -14.30
N TRP A 87 -7.47 9.64 -13.56
CA TRP A 87 -8.65 10.45 -13.24
C TRP A 87 -8.31 11.63 -12.31
N LEU A 88 -7.28 11.48 -11.47
CA LEU A 88 -6.80 12.55 -10.59
C LEU A 88 -5.94 13.55 -11.35
N ASN A 89 -4.83 13.08 -11.92
CA ASN A 89 -3.82 13.86 -12.62
C ASN A 89 -2.91 12.95 -13.47
N VAL A 90 -2.52 13.39 -14.66
CA VAL A 90 -1.70 12.59 -15.60
C VAL A 90 -0.28 12.40 -15.10
N GLU A 91 0.35 13.42 -14.55
CA GLU A 91 1.71 13.35 -13.98
C GLU A 91 1.77 12.35 -12.82
N PHE A 92 0.76 12.45 -11.94
CA PHE A 92 0.62 11.48 -10.85
C PHE A 92 0.40 10.06 -11.38
N ALA A 93 -0.29 9.88 -12.50
CA ALA A 93 -0.52 8.56 -13.07
C ALA A 93 0.77 7.89 -13.54
N VAL A 94 1.65 8.63 -14.23
CA VAL A 94 2.96 8.13 -14.68
C VAL A 94 3.80 7.73 -13.47
N TRP A 95 3.89 8.58 -12.46
CA TRP A 95 4.61 8.26 -11.22
C TRP A 95 4.02 7.04 -10.51
N CYS A 96 2.70 6.92 -10.44
CA CYS A 96 2.00 5.81 -9.80
C CYS A 96 2.27 4.48 -10.52
N ASP A 97 2.25 4.48 -11.85
CA ASP A 97 2.52 3.30 -12.68
C ASP A 97 3.92 2.73 -12.39
N MET A 98 4.94 3.60 -12.40
CA MET A 98 6.31 3.22 -12.06
C MET A 98 6.43 2.63 -10.64
N ARG A 99 5.68 3.14 -9.65
CA ARG A 99 5.71 2.60 -8.28
C ARG A 99 4.99 1.27 -8.16
N VAL A 100 3.87 1.12 -8.84
CA VAL A 100 3.14 -0.17 -8.87
C VAL A 100 4.00 -1.24 -9.54
N ASP A 101 4.65 -0.91 -10.66
CA ASP A 101 5.53 -1.84 -11.37
C ASP A 101 6.72 -2.28 -10.49
N ALA A 102 7.41 -1.33 -9.87
CA ALA A 102 8.52 -1.61 -8.95
C ALA A 102 8.09 -2.49 -7.75
N LEU A 103 6.90 -2.26 -7.20
CA LEU A 103 6.37 -3.09 -6.11
C LEU A 103 6.01 -4.51 -6.55
N LEU A 104 5.55 -4.69 -7.77
CA LEU A 104 5.15 -6.01 -8.28
C LEU A 104 6.33 -6.83 -8.82
N HIS A 105 7.30 -6.17 -9.43
CA HIS A 105 8.41 -6.83 -10.14
C HIS A 105 9.81 -6.53 -9.57
N GLY A 106 9.91 -5.65 -8.55
CA GLY A 106 11.18 -5.29 -7.91
C GLY A 106 11.81 -6.40 -7.09
N ASP A 107 12.93 -6.11 -6.42
CA ASP A 107 13.74 -7.06 -5.67
C ASP A 107 12.92 -7.90 -4.67
N LEU A 108 12.72 -9.18 -5.02
CA LEU A 108 11.96 -10.14 -4.22
C LEU A 108 12.60 -10.36 -2.85
N THR A 109 13.93 -10.32 -2.76
CA THR A 109 14.66 -10.51 -1.50
C THR A 109 14.35 -9.42 -0.49
N LEU A 110 14.39 -8.16 -0.93
CA LEU A 110 14.05 -7.01 -0.08
C LEU A 110 12.58 -7.02 0.35
N ARG A 111 11.68 -7.40 -0.57
CA ARG A 111 10.25 -7.56 -0.26
C ARG A 111 10.02 -8.63 0.81
N GLU A 112 10.68 -9.79 0.69
CA GLU A 112 10.60 -10.86 1.68
C GLU A 112 11.15 -10.43 3.04
N GLN A 113 12.28 -9.74 3.09
CA GLN A 113 12.85 -9.24 4.34
C GLN A 113 11.92 -8.24 5.03
N PHE A 114 11.36 -7.31 4.28
CA PHE A 114 10.38 -6.37 4.81
C PHE A 114 9.12 -7.07 5.33
N ASP A 115 8.57 -8.04 4.59
CA ASP A 115 7.39 -8.81 5.02
C ASP A 115 7.68 -9.62 6.29
N ARG A 116 8.86 -10.24 6.39
CA ARG A 116 9.31 -10.95 7.61
C ARG A 116 9.40 -10.02 8.81
N ALA A 117 9.98 -8.83 8.64
CA ALA A 117 10.09 -7.83 9.70
C ALA A 117 8.70 -7.34 10.16
N CYS A 118 7.78 -7.09 9.23
CA CYS A 118 6.41 -6.72 9.54
C CYS A 118 5.67 -7.82 10.31
N LYS A 119 5.77 -9.07 9.88
CA LYS A 119 5.17 -10.22 10.56
C LYS A 119 5.73 -10.39 11.98
N ALA A 120 7.05 -10.25 12.17
CA ALA A 120 7.67 -10.32 13.48
C ALA A 120 7.13 -9.24 14.44
N LEU A 121 6.98 -8.02 13.94
CA LEU A 121 6.43 -6.90 14.72
C LEU A 121 4.95 -7.14 15.08
N ASP A 122 4.12 -7.61 14.14
CA ASP A 122 2.71 -7.88 14.38
C ASP A 122 2.52 -9.06 15.36
N CYS A 123 3.25 -10.17 15.18
CA CYS A 123 3.23 -11.29 16.13
C CYS A 123 3.62 -10.87 17.55
N ALA A 124 4.69 -10.08 17.70
CA ALA A 124 5.12 -9.61 19.01
C ALA A 124 4.10 -8.66 19.66
N LYS A 125 3.40 -7.86 18.86
CA LYS A 125 2.31 -6.99 19.31
C LYS A 125 1.09 -7.79 19.78
N ASP A 126 0.70 -8.81 19.02
CA ASP A 126 -0.45 -9.67 19.34
C ASP A 126 -0.19 -10.47 20.63
N LEU A 127 1.00 -11.03 20.80
CA LEU A 127 1.43 -11.69 22.04
C LEU A 127 1.39 -10.73 23.24
N ALA A 128 1.87 -9.49 23.07
CA ALA A 128 1.84 -8.46 24.11
C ALA A 128 0.41 -8.08 24.53
N SER A 129 -0.56 -8.17 23.61
CA SER A 129 -1.96 -7.87 23.89
C SER A 129 -2.66 -8.97 24.69
N LEU A 130 -2.14 -10.21 24.64
CA LEU A 130 -2.72 -11.39 25.31
C LEU A 130 -2.30 -11.54 26.78
N ASN A 131 -1.13 -11.04 27.17
CA ASN A 131 -0.55 -11.28 28.49
C ASN A 131 0.14 -10.06 29.08
N GLY A 132 -0.16 -9.70 30.34
CA GLY A 132 0.46 -8.58 31.05
C GLY A 132 1.99 -8.70 31.23
N ARG A 133 2.55 -9.93 31.32
CA ARG A 133 4.00 -10.17 31.33
C ARG A 133 4.62 -9.85 29.97
N GLU A 134 3.97 -10.21 28.90
CA GLU A 134 4.41 -9.92 27.53
C GLU A 134 4.41 -8.42 27.22
N LEU A 135 3.54 -7.65 27.85
CA LEU A 135 3.51 -6.19 27.69
C LEU A 135 4.82 -5.52 28.16
N SER A 136 5.42 -6.03 29.25
CA SER A 136 6.72 -5.51 29.73
C SER A 136 7.86 -5.88 28.75
N MET A 137 7.87 -7.11 28.25
CA MET A 137 8.85 -7.53 27.23
C MET A 137 8.64 -6.81 25.91
N TRP A 138 7.39 -6.59 25.52
CA TRP A 138 7.03 -5.81 24.35
C TRP A 138 7.62 -4.40 24.38
N ARG A 139 7.49 -3.68 25.48
CA ARG A 139 8.07 -2.34 25.64
C ARG A 139 9.58 -2.30 25.36
N LYS A 140 10.29 -3.39 25.70
CA LYS A 140 11.74 -3.53 25.45
C LYS A 140 12.07 -3.95 24.03
N ARG A 141 11.27 -4.83 23.41
CA ARG A 141 11.49 -5.38 22.07
C ARG A 141 10.98 -4.48 20.94
N LYS A 142 9.90 -3.73 21.20
CA LYS A 142 9.26 -2.87 20.20
C LYS A 142 10.24 -1.95 19.46
N PRO A 143 11.19 -1.24 20.11
CA PRO A 143 12.10 -0.35 19.40
C PRO A 143 13.02 -1.07 18.40
N ALA A 144 13.47 -2.28 18.73
CA ALA A 144 14.29 -3.09 17.82
C ALA A 144 13.48 -3.55 16.61
N LEU A 145 12.32 -4.16 16.84
CA LEU A 145 11.44 -4.64 15.77
C LEU A 145 10.94 -3.49 14.87
N THR A 146 10.70 -2.32 15.44
CA THR A 146 10.32 -1.14 14.66
C THR A 146 11.46 -0.68 13.76
N ARG A 147 12.70 -0.65 14.28
CA ARG A 147 13.90 -0.31 13.49
C ARG A 147 14.14 -1.30 12.35
N ASP A 148 13.91 -2.58 12.58
CA ASP A 148 14.04 -3.60 11.53
C ASP A 148 13.06 -3.34 10.39
N VAL A 149 11.79 -3.04 10.71
CA VAL A 149 10.78 -2.68 9.70
C VAL A 149 11.17 -1.40 8.96
N GLU A 150 11.63 -0.37 9.67
CA GLU A 150 12.08 0.89 9.08
C GLU A 150 13.28 0.67 8.17
N HIS A 151 14.28 -0.09 8.63
CA HIS A 151 15.46 -0.42 7.83
C HIS A 151 15.10 -1.08 6.49
N TRP A 152 14.31 -2.14 6.50
CA TRP A 152 13.93 -2.84 5.27
C TRP A 152 13.00 -2.02 4.38
N ARG A 153 12.17 -1.16 4.99
CA ARG A 153 11.36 -0.18 4.24
C ARG A 153 12.24 0.81 3.48
N ASP A 154 13.25 1.34 4.15
CA ASP A 154 14.18 2.32 3.55
C ASP A 154 15.00 1.66 2.43
N GLN A 155 15.44 0.42 2.61
CA GLN A 155 16.11 -0.35 1.56
C GLN A 155 15.22 -0.53 0.32
N LEU A 156 13.95 -0.89 0.53
CA LEU A 156 12.98 -0.99 -0.57
C LEU A 156 12.78 0.34 -1.29
N GLN A 157 12.64 1.44 -0.54
CA GLN A 157 12.46 2.76 -1.13
C GLN A 157 13.68 3.21 -1.94
N MET A 158 14.88 2.90 -1.47
CA MET A 158 16.13 3.22 -2.19
C MET A 158 16.27 2.39 -3.47
N SER A 159 16.02 1.07 -3.43
CA SER A 159 16.11 0.21 -4.61
C SER A 159 15.16 0.70 -5.71
N PHE A 160 13.92 1.01 -5.36
CA PHE A 160 12.93 1.55 -6.32
C PHE A 160 13.25 2.96 -6.83
N SER A 161 14.11 3.72 -6.11
CA SER A 161 14.57 5.02 -6.57
C SER A 161 15.74 4.93 -7.54
N LEU A 162 16.56 3.90 -7.43
CA LEU A 162 17.71 3.66 -8.32
C LEU A 162 17.27 3.08 -9.67
N GLU A 163 16.30 2.18 -9.68
CA GLU A 163 15.74 1.61 -10.92
C GLU A 163 15.13 2.66 -11.86
N ASN A 164 14.71 3.82 -11.30
CA ASN A 164 14.16 4.93 -12.08
C ASN A 164 15.22 5.92 -12.63
N ARG A 165 16.52 5.67 -12.43
CA ARG A 165 17.61 6.52 -12.94
C ARG A 165 18.43 5.85 -14.03
N ALA A 166 18.16 4.60 -14.35
CA ALA A 166 18.76 3.83 -15.42
C ALA A 166 17.86 3.82 -16.66
#